data_e3bde55a129daa528b57102c317b46c3
#
_entry.id   e3bde55a129daa528b57102c317b46c3
#
_cell.length_a   1.000
_cell.length_b   1.000
_cell.length_c   1.000
_cell.angle_alpha   90.00
_cell.angle_beta   90.00
_cell.angle_gamma   90.00
#
_symmetry.space_group_name_H-M   'P 1'
#
loop_
_entity.id
_entity.type
_entity.pdbx_description
1 polymer ?
#
loop_
_entity_poly.entity_id
_entity_poly.type
_entity_poly.pdbx_seq_one_letter_code
_entity_poly.pdbx_strand_id
1 'polypeptide(L)'
;MPSLTIKDIARISGCSVSTISRVINDRPDVRPETKEHVLKVMREAGFVPNTNARQLKIQQSRSVVFVVKGTRNLFFSDFLVQLQRAATLYGYNGIISYIDENANEIDAAEKILREIKPKGIIFLGGSVANFQRGFDTINVPSVLTTLVTDELNFPNLSMVGVDDQAAAYTAVDYLIRQGHRKIAVLGGPVTSYPSLMRRQGAQQAMEDAGI
;
A
#
# COMPACT_ATOMS: atom_id res chain seq x y z
N MET A 1 7.68 40.11 -4.21
CA MET A 1 8.44 39.90 -5.46
C MET A 1 8.18 38.46 -5.91
N PRO A 2 7.96 38.22 -7.22
CA PRO A 2 7.78 36.85 -7.69
C PRO A 2 9.07 36.04 -7.40
N SER A 3 8.94 34.85 -6.84
CA SER A 3 10.07 34.00 -6.55
C SER A 3 10.71 33.51 -7.87
N LEU A 4 12.04 33.63 -7.98
CA LEU A 4 12.78 33.09 -9.11
C LEU A 4 12.54 31.58 -9.26
N THR A 5 12.44 31.14 -10.49
CA THR A 5 12.24 29.74 -10.85
C THR A 5 13.53 29.11 -11.39
N ILE A 6 13.59 27.79 -11.48
CA ILE A 6 14.72 27.07 -12.10
C ILE A 6 14.92 27.50 -13.57
N LYS A 7 13.86 27.91 -14.27
CA LYS A 7 13.95 28.44 -15.65
C LYS A 7 14.64 29.80 -15.70
N ASP A 8 14.43 30.64 -14.68
CA ASP A 8 15.08 31.92 -14.59
C ASP A 8 16.58 31.77 -14.33
N ILE A 9 16.96 30.86 -13.44
CA ILE A 9 18.39 30.52 -13.21
C ILE A 9 19.03 29.96 -14.46
N ALA A 10 18.35 29.09 -15.22
CA ALA A 10 18.84 28.55 -16.48
C ALA A 10 19.14 29.68 -17.48
N ARG A 11 18.25 30.67 -17.57
CA ARG A 11 18.43 31.86 -18.44
C ARG A 11 19.60 32.72 -17.98
N ILE A 12 19.74 32.99 -16.68
CA ILE A 12 20.80 33.86 -16.12
C ILE A 12 22.17 33.21 -16.24
N SER A 13 22.25 31.91 -16.00
CA SER A 13 23.51 31.15 -16.05
C SER A 13 23.94 30.71 -17.45
N GLY A 14 23.07 30.88 -18.47
CA GLY A 14 23.31 30.36 -19.83
C GLY A 14 23.32 28.83 -19.92
N CYS A 15 22.86 28.13 -18.87
CA CYS A 15 22.82 26.66 -18.82
C CYS A 15 21.40 26.14 -19.11
N SER A 16 21.32 24.86 -19.52
CA SER A 16 20.03 24.22 -19.68
C SER A 16 19.33 23.97 -18.32
N VAL A 17 18.00 23.95 -18.31
CA VAL A 17 17.23 23.61 -17.10
C VAL A 17 17.63 22.24 -16.54
N SER A 18 17.98 21.28 -17.41
CA SER A 18 18.48 19.97 -16.99
C SER A 18 19.84 20.05 -16.31
N THR A 19 20.74 20.95 -16.77
CA THR A 19 22.04 21.19 -16.12
C THR A 19 21.85 21.81 -14.73
N ILE A 20 20.99 22.82 -14.60
CA ILE A 20 20.67 23.42 -13.30
C ILE A 20 20.10 22.36 -12.34
N SER A 21 19.17 21.56 -12.82
CA SER A 21 18.60 20.45 -12.02
C SER A 21 19.65 19.45 -11.55
N ARG A 22 20.61 19.10 -12.39
CA ARG A 22 21.74 18.19 -12.03
C ARG A 22 22.65 18.82 -10.97
N VAL A 23 22.98 20.11 -11.09
CA VAL A 23 23.76 20.86 -10.10
C VAL A 23 23.04 20.91 -8.74
N ILE A 24 21.75 21.25 -8.73
CA ILE A 24 20.93 21.29 -7.51
C ILE A 24 20.87 19.89 -6.84
N ASN A 25 20.91 18.82 -7.65
CA ASN A 25 20.84 17.43 -7.16
C ASN A 25 22.21 16.82 -6.89
N ASP A 26 23.27 17.60 -6.95
CA ASP A 26 24.67 17.16 -6.70
C ASP A 26 25.07 15.92 -7.51
N ARG A 27 24.68 15.89 -8.78
CA ARG A 27 24.98 14.76 -9.66
C ARG A 27 26.46 14.72 -10.01
N PRO A 28 27.11 13.55 -9.94
CA PRO A 28 28.55 13.43 -10.19
C PRO A 28 28.93 13.62 -11.68
N ASP A 29 27.96 13.58 -12.59
CA ASP A 29 28.16 13.75 -14.03
C ASP A 29 28.20 15.21 -14.50
N VAL A 30 28.20 16.20 -13.56
CA VAL A 30 28.37 17.62 -13.87
C VAL A 30 29.83 18.04 -13.66
N ARG A 31 30.42 18.69 -14.67
CA ARG A 31 31.78 19.20 -14.58
C ARG A 31 31.91 20.19 -13.42
N PRO A 32 33.02 20.16 -12.65
CA PRO A 32 33.23 21.01 -11.48
C PRO A 32 33.06 22.50 -11.78
N GLU A 33 33.61 22.98 -12.92
CA GLU A 33 33.54 24.38 -13.35
C GLU A 33 32.08 24.80 -13.60
N THR A 34 31.28 23.95 -14.25
CA THR A 34 29.86 24.21 -14.51
C THR A 34 29.08 24.26 -13.20
N LYS A 35 29.40 23.35 -12.26
CA LYS A 35 28.76 23.32 -10.94
C LYS A 35 29.04 24.58 -10.15
N GLU A 36 30.30 25.04 -10.13
CA GLU A 36 30.71 26.25 -9.42
C GLU A 36 30.06 27.50 -10.03
N HIS A 37 30.05 27.62 -11.37
CA HIS A 37 29.39 28.71 -12.08
C HIS A 37 27.90 28.81 -11.73
N VAL A 38 27.17 27.71 -11.82
CA VAL A 38 25.71 27.68 -11.51
C VAL A 38 25.47 28.02 -10.04
N LEU A 39 26.22 27.48 -9.11
CA LEU A 39 26.09 27.76 -7.67
C LEU A 39 26.39 29.25 -7.36
N LYS A 40 27.33 29.87 -8.07
CA LYS A 40 27.62 31.31 -7.97
C LYS A 40 26.41 32.14 -8.43
N VAL A 41 25.89 31.84 -9.61
CA VAL A 41 24.70 32.52 -10.15
C VAL A 41 23.50 32.40 -9.22
N MET A 42 23.27 31.20 -8.65
CA MET A 42 22.17 30.97 -7.70
C MET A 42 22.33 31.83 -6.43
N ARG A 43 23.53 31.95 -5.88
CA ARG A 43 23.81 32.82 -4.72
C ARG A 43 23.60 34.29 -5.05
N GLU A 44 24.14 34.79 -6.18
CA GLU A 44 24.01 36.17 -6.61
C GLU A 44 22.55 36.56 -6.90
N ALA A 45 21.76 35.63 -7.45
CA ALA A 45 20.34 35.85 -7.73
C ALA A 45 19.43 35.66 -6.50
N GLY A 46 19.98 35.26 -5.35
CA GLY A 46 19.19 34.93 -4.15
C GLY A 46 18.23 33.75 -4.35
N PHE A 47 18.53 32.86 -5.28
CA PHE A 47 17.69 31.71 -5.57
C PHE A 47 17.90 30.60 -4.54
N VAL A 48 16.85 30.28 -3.82
CA VAL A 48 16.81 29.11 -2.92
C VAL A 48 16.03 28.00 -3.61
N PRO A 49 16.68 26.84 -3.87
CA PRO A 49 15.96 25.70 -4.44
C PRO A 49 14.77 25.32 -3.56
N ASN A 50 13.61 25.11 -4.16
CA ASN A 50 12.45 24.62 -3.41
C ASN A 50 12.66 23.16 -3.02
N THR A 51 13.29 22.96 -1.85
CA THR A 51 13.56 21.64 -1.28
C THR A 51 12.28 20.87 -0.97
N ASN A 52 11.16 21.57 -0.70
CA ASN A 52 9.86 20.95 -0.43
C ASN A 52 9.30 20.22 -1.66
N ALA A 53 9.41 20.84 -2.85
CA ALA A 53 8.99 20.19 -4.10
C ALA A 53 9.86 18.95 -4.42
N ARG A 54 11.15 19.00 -4.06
CA ARG A 54 12.07 17.86 -4.19
C ARG A 54 11.75 16.76 -3.18
N GLN A 55 11.52 17.13 -1.92
CA GLN A 55 11.15 16.17 -0.87
C GLN A 55 9.81 15.50 -1.17
N LEU A 56 8.80 16.24 -1.65
CA LEU A 56 7.53 15.69 -2.12
C LEU A 56 7.73 14.66 -3.24
N LYS A 57 8.57 14.95 -4.23
CA LYS A 57 8.85 14.02 -5.33
C LYS A 57 9.62 12.76 -4.87
N ILE A 58 10.54 12.90 -3.92
CA ILE A 58 11.27 11.78 -3.32
C ILE A 58 10.35 10.96 -2.40
N GLN A 59 9.51 11.61 -1.61
CA GLN A 59 8.52 10.94 -0.76
C GLN A 59 7.50 10.16 -1.59
N GLN A 60 6.99 10.74 -2.67
CA GLN A 60 6.10 10.04 -3.61
C GLN A 60 6.78 8.83 -4.25
N SER A 61 8.09 8.93 -4.61
CA SER A 61 8.83 7.83 -5.25
C SER A 61 9.21 6.69 -4.31
N ARG A 62 9.01 6.84 -2.99
CA ARG A 62 9.32 5.83 -1.96
C ARG A 62 8.13 5.53 -1.05
N SER A 63 6.90 5.78 -1.50
CA SER A 63 5.72 5.44 -0.72
C SER A 63 5.23 4.03 -1.00
N VAL A 64 4.73 3.39 0.04
CA VAL A 64 3.88 2.19 0.00
C VAL A 64 2.54 2.59 0.60
N VAL A 65 1.45 2.26 -0.08
CA VAL A 65 0.10 2.61 0.39
C VAL A 65 -0.57 1.39 1.00
N PHE A 66 -1.16 1.59 2.18
CA PHE A 66 -1.98 0.62 2.86
C PHE A 66 -3.45 0.97 2.60
N VAL A 67 -4.13 0.21 1.75
CA VAL A 67 -5.57 0.35 1.51
C VAL A 67 -6.30 -0.49 2.53
N VAL A 68 -7.04 0.17 3.44
CA VAL A 68 -7.70 -0.46 4.58
C VAL A 68 -9.20 -0.47 4.36
N LYS A 69 -9.78 -1.65 4.20
CA LYS A 69 -11.21 -1.82 3.99
C LYS A 69 -11.95 -1.92 5.32
N GLY A 70 -12.90 -1.01 5.54
CA GLY A 70 -13.63 -0.90 6.80
C GLY A 70 -12.93 0.02 7.82
N THR A 71 -13.48 1.19 8.03
CA THR A 71 -12.92 2.25 8.89
C THR A 71 -12.96 1.93 10.39
N ARG A 72 -13.75 0.94 10.80
CA ARG A 72 -13.96 0.55 12.21
C ARG A 72 -13.40 -0.82 12.58
N ASN A 73 -12.59 -1.42 11.72
CA ASN A 73 -12.02 -2.72 12.01
C ASN A 73 -10.80 -2.60 12.91
N LEU A 74 -11.00 -2.77 14.21
CA LEU A 74 -9.94 -2.71 15.22
C LEU A 74 -8.83 -3.76 15.00
N PHE A 75 -9.13 -4.87 14.33
CA PHE A 75 -8.14 -5.89 13.99
C PHE A 75 -6.97 -5.32 13.19
N PHE A 76 -7.25 -4.34 12.32
CA PHE A 76 -6.19 -3.73 11.50
C PHE A 76 -5.35 -2.69 12.25
N SER A 77 -5.77 -2.20 13.42
CA SER A 77 -5.07 -1.11 14.10
C SER A 77 -3.64 -1.47 14.50
N ASP A 78 -3.46 -2.59 15.19
CA ASP A 78 -2.13 -3.05 15.60
C ASP A 78 -1.29 -3.50 14.41
N PHE A 79 -1.93 -4.11 13.41
CA PHE A 79 -1.28 -4.52 12.19
C PHE A 79 -0.74 -3.33 11.40
N LEU A 80 -1.50 -2.24 11.29
CA LEU A 80 -1.06 -1.00 10.65
C LEU A 80 0.15 -0.38 11.33
N VAL A 81 0.19 -0.39 12.66
CA VAL A 81 1.36 0.10 13.41
C VAL A 81 2.63 -0.67 13.03
N GLN A 82 2.53 -2.00 12.94
CA GLN A 82 3.67 -2.84 12.55
C GLN A 82 4.07 -2.61 11.07
N LEU A 83 3.10 -2.48 10.17
CA LEU A 83 3.36 -2.20 8.76
C LEU A 83 4.03 -0.83 8.57
N GLN A 84 3.59 0.21 9.29
CA GLN A 84 4.22 1.53 9.23
C GLN A 84 5.67 1.50 9.75
N ARG A 85 5.92 0.79 10.86
CA ARG A 85 7.27 0.60 11.38
C ARG A 85 8.16 -0.11 10.38
N ALA A 86 7.67 -1.21 9.78
CA ALA A 86 8.40 -1.96 8.76
C ALA A 86 8.68 -1.09 7.53
N ALA A 87 7.70 -0.35 7.01
CA ALA A 87 7.91 0.56 5.89
C ALA A 87 9.03 1.56 6.18
N THR A 88 9.01 2.19 7.36
CA THR A 88 10.03 3.14 7.79
C THR A 88 11.42 2.48 7.89
N LEU A 89 11.50 1.28 8.46
CA LEU A 89 12.76 0.53 8.59
C LEU A 89 13.42 0.27 7.24
N TYR A 90 12.61 -0.03 6.22
CA TYR A 90 13.09 -0.26 4.84
C TYR A 90 13.18 1.03 4.00
N GLY A 91 13.04 2.20 4.60
CA GLY A 91 13.18 3.50 3.93
C GLY A 91 12.00 3.87 3.04
N TYR A 92 10.83 3.29 3.28
CA TYR A 92 9.57 3.66 2.63
C TYR A 92 8.72 4.57 3.51
N ASN A 93 7.92 5.41 2.88
CA ASN A 93 6.87 6.19 3.54
C ASN A 93 5.55 5.41 3.46
N GLY A 94 5.04 4.94 4.60
CA GLY A 94 3.76 4.25 4.69
C GLY A 94 2.60 5.24 4.72
N ILE A 95 1.74 5.21 3.71
CA ILE A 95 0.54 6.05 3.61
C ILE A 95 -0.69 5.16 3.82
N ILE A 96 -1.56 5.55 4.75
CA ILE A 96 -2.80 4.82 5.02
C ILE A 96 -3.94 5.47 4.24
N SER A 97 -4.71 4.68 3.52
CA SER A 97 -5.93 5.07 2.81
C SER A 97 -7.09 4.20 3.29
N TYR A 98 -7.98 4.77 4.08
CA TYR A 98 -9.19 4.08 4.50
C TYR A 98 -10.26 4.16 3.42
N ILE A 99 -10.93 3.04 3.17
CA ILE A 99 -12.11 2.95 2.31
C ILE A 99 -13.27 2.32 3.09
N ASP A 100 -14.49 2.62 2.65
CA ASP A 100 -15.68 2.01 3.23
C ASP A 100 -15.67 0.47 3.05
N GLU A 101 -16.38 -0.23 3.94
CA GLU A 101 -16.50 -1.68 3.91
C GLU A 101 -17.09 -2.20 2.58
N ASN A 102 -18.02 -1.43 1.98
CA ASN A 102 -18.66 -1.77 0.71
C ASN A 102 -17.97 -1.15 -0.52
N ALA A 103 -16.93 -0.33 -0.32
CA ALA A 103 -16.19 0.28 -1.42
C ALA A 103 -15.38 -0.76 -2.20
N ASN A 104 -15.18 -0.48 -3.49
CA ASN A 104 -14.28 -1.28 -4.32
C ASN A 104 -12.84 -0.85 -4.07
N GLU A 105 -12.05 -1.76 -3.54
CA GLU A 105 -10.63 -1.54 -3.23
C GLU A 105 -9.77 -1.35 -4.48
N ILE A 106 -10.17 -1.88 -5.61
CA ILE A 106 -9.44 -1.72 -6.88
C ILE A 106 -9.64 -0.31 -7.44
N ASP A 107 -10.85 0.22 -7.42
CA ASP A 107 -11.14 1.60 -7.85
C ASP A 107 -10.35 2.60 -6.98
N ALA A 108 -10.27 2.33 -5.68
CA ALA A 108 -9.47 3.14 -4.76
C ALA A 108 -7.96 3.05 -5.08
N ALA A 109 -7.46 1.86 -5.38
CA ALA A 109 -6.07 1.65 -5.76
C ALA A 109 -5.72 2.34 -7.08
N GLU A 110 -6.60 2.31 -8.08
CA GLU A 110 -6.40 3.06 -9.33
C GLU A 110 -6.29 4.57 -9.10
N LYS A 111 -7.13 5.12 -8.23
CA LYS A 111 -7.04 6.54 -7.85
C LYS A 111 -5.70 6.83 -7.18
N ILE A 112 -5.28 5.99 -6.24
CA ILE A 112 -4.00 6.08 -5.55
C ILE A 112 -2.82 6.04 -6.53
N LEU A 113 -2.86 5.13 -7.52
CA LEU A 113 -1.81 5.02 -8.54
C LEU A 113 -1.68 6.30 -9.36
N ARG A 114 -2.80 6.94 -9.71
CA ARG A 114 -2.80 8.22 -10.45
C ARG A 114 -2.25 9.38 -9.62
N GLU A 115 -2.66 9.49 -8.35
CA GLU A 115 -2.37 10.63 -7.48
C GLU A 115 -1.01 10.53 -6.76
N ILE A 116 -0.70 9.35 -6.20
CA ILE A 116 0.46 9.13 -5.31
C ILE A 116 1.63 8.46 -6.03
N LYS A 117 1.35 7.59 -7.02
CA LYS A 117 2.35 6.78 -7.73
C LYS A 117 3.26 5.99 -6.78
N PRO A 118 2.69 5.17 -5.91
CA PRO A 118 3.45 4.41 -4.91
C PRO A 118 4.32 3.34 -5.56
N LYS A 119 5.29 2.83 -4.80
CA LYS A 119 6.12 1.67 -5.17
C LYS A 119 5.41 0.34 -5.02
N GLY A 120 4.38 0.29 -4.20
CA GLY A 120 3.57 -0.89 -3.97
C GLY A 120 2.33 -0.56 -3.14
N ILE A 121 1.38 -1.48 -3.13
CA ILE A 121 0.13 -1.37 -2.39
C ILE A 121 -0.02 -2.61 -1.51
N ILE A 122 -0.43 -2.39 -0.26
CA ILE A 122 -0.85 -3.47 0.65
C ILE A 122 -2.34 -3.28 0.93
N PHE A 123 -3.14 -4.26 0.53
CA PHE A 123 -4.57 -4.29 0.79
C PHE A 123 -4.83 -5.03 2.11
N LEU A 124 -5.46 -4.35 3.06
CA LEU A 124 -5.93 -4.92 4.32
C LEU A 124 -7.44 -5.17 4.17
N GLY A 125 -7.77 -6.40 3.85
CA GLY A 125 -9.10 -6.82 3.41
C GLY A 125 -9.34 -6.55 1.94
N GLY A 126 -10.16 -7.40 1.34
CA GLY A 126 -10.51 -7.31 -0.08
C GLY A 126 -11.58 -8.32 -0.47
N SER A 127 -12.15 -8.13 -1.64
CA SER A 127 -13.13 -9.02 -2.25
C SER A 127 -12.51 -9.76 -3.42
N VAL A 128 -12.50 -11.10 -3.39
CA VAL A 128 -12.03 -11.93 -4.51
C VAL A 128 -12.64 -11.47 -5.84
N ALA A 129 -13.96 -11.21 -5.84
CA ALA A 129 -14.67 -10.78 -7.03
C ALA A 129 -14.21 -9.41 -7.58
N ASN A 130 -13.80 -8.46 -6.71
CA ASN A 130 -13.28 -7.18 -7.16
C ASN A 130 -11.88 -7.34 -7.77
N PHE A 131 -11.03 -8.15 -7.14
CA PHE A 131 -9.71 -8.46 -7.67
C PHE A 131 -9.81 -9.15 -9.03
N GLN A 132 -10.65 -10.17 -9.18
CA GLN A 132 -10.86 -10.87 -10.46
C GLN A 132 -11.30 -9.94 -11.59
N ARG A 133 -12.12 -8.92 -11.27
CA ARG A 133 -12.67 -8.00 -12.29
C ARG A 133 -11.72 -6.89 -12.72
N GLY A 134 -10.81 -6.46 -11.86
CA GLY A 134 -10.11 -5.20 -12.13
C GLY A 134 -8.63 -5.16 -11.77
N PHE A 135 -8.07 -6.16 -11.10
CA PHE A 135 -6.68 -6.09 -10.62
C PHE A 135 -5.64 -5.98 -11.75
N ASP A 136 -5.97 -6.37 -12.97
CA ASP A 136 -5.11 -6.21 -14.15
C ASP A 136 -4.71 -4.75 -14.42
N THR A 137 -5.48 -3.78 -13.91
CA THR A 137 -5.15 -2.35 -14.02
C THR A 137 -4.07 -1.90 -13.04
N ILE A 138 -3.79 -2.70 -12.01
CA ILE A 138 -2.80 -2.41 -10.98
C ILE A 138 -1.42 -2.87 -11.44
N ASN A 139 -0.54 -1.93 -11.75
CA ASN A 139 0.77 -2.19 -12.35
C ASN A 139 1.95 -2.11 -11.37
N VAL A 140 1.69 -2.14 -10.07
CA VAL A 140 2.72 -2.13 -9.03
C VAL A 140 2.67 -3.43 -8.21
N PRO A 141 3.80 -3.85 -7.60
CA PRO A 141 3.79 -4.95 -6.65
C PRO A 141 2.75 -4.74 -5.56
N SER A 142 1.93 -5.74 -5.30
CA SER A 142 0.83 -5.65 -4.36
C SER A 142 0.78 -6.86 -3.44
N VAL A 143 0.30 -6.64 -2.22
CA VAL A 143 0.04 -7.69 -1.25
C VAL A 143 -1.42 -7.60 -0.80
N LEU A 144 -2.15 -8.69 -0.89
CA LEU A 144 -3.47 -8.82 -0.30
C LEU A 144 -3.33 -9.59 1.02
N THR A 145 -3.78 -8.98 2.11
CA THR A 145 -3.73 -9.61 3.43
C THR A 145 -5.11 -10.12 3.84
N THR A 146 -5.12 -11.05 4.80
CA THR A 146 -6.33 -11.62 5.41
C THR A 146 -7.10 -12.62 4.56
N LEU A 147 -6.66 -12.91 3.34
CA LEU A 147 -7.17 -14.05 2.58
C LEU A 147 -6.09 -14.65 1.68
N VAL A 148 -6.17 -15.94 1.47
CA VAL A 148 -5.38 -16.70 0.51
C VAL A 148 -6.34 -17.57 -0.29
N THR A 149 -6.25 -17.54 -1.60
CA THR A 149 -7.12 -18.30 -2.49
C THR A 149 -6.44 -18.59 -3.83
N ASP A 150 -6.70 -19.74 -4.40
CA ASP A 150 -6.21 -20.09 -5.75
C ASP A 150 -7.00 -19.39 -6.87
N GLU A 151 -8.08 -18.68 -6.52
CA GLU A 151 -8.91 -17.94 -7.47
C GLU A 151 -8.24 -16.65 -7.98
N LEU A 152 -7.16 -16.20 -7.35
CA LEU A 152 -6.41 -15.00 -7.72
C LEU A 152 -4.98 -15.38 -8.12
N ASN A 153 -4.68 -15.26 -9.41
CA ASN A 153 -3.36 -15.58 -9.95
C ASN A 153 -2.85 -14.43 -10.81
N PHE A 154 -2.23 -13.44 -10.16
CA PHE A 154 -1.63 -12.27 -10.82
C PHE A 154 -0.14 -12.20 -10.51
N PRO A 155 0.74 -11.94 -11.50
CA PRO A 155 2.20 -12.00 -11.30
C PRO A 155 2.75 -10.95 -10.34
N ASN A 156 2.01 -9.89 -10.09
CA ASN A 156 2.36 -8.79 -9.20
C ASN A 156 1.55 -8.77 -7.90
N LEU A 157 0.80 -9.84 -7.59
CA LEU A 157 0.01 -10.00 -6.37
C LEU A 157 0.58 -11.14 -5.53
N SER A 158 0.93 -10.85 -4.29
CA SER A 158 1.18 -11.85 -3.25
C SER A 158 0.03 -11.84 -2.25
N MET A 159 -0.27 -12.99 -1.68
CA MET A 159 -1.31 -13.11 -0.66
C MET A 159 -0.71 -13.63 0.65
N VAL A 160 -1.18 -13.07 1.77
CA VAL A 160 -0.79 -13.45 3.11
C VAL A 160 -2.04 -13.55 3.98
N GLY A 161 -2.29 -14.70 4.57
CA GLY A 161 -3.48 -14.92 5.39
C GLY A 161 -3.33 -16.15 6.26
N VAL A 162 -4.37 -16.39 7.02
CA VAL A 162 -4.57 -17.63 7.80
C VAL A 162 -5.48 -18.53 6.98
N ASP A 163 -5.31 -19.84 7.11
CA ASP A 163 -6.31 -20.80 6.66
C ASP A 163 -7.52 -20.73 7.60
N ASP A 164 -8.47 -19.87 7.23
CA ASP A 164 -9.67 -19.61 8.02
C ASP A 164 -10.57 -20.85 8.16
N GLN A 165 -10.58 -21.73 7.16
CA GLN A 165 -11.36 -22.96 7.20
C GLN A 165 -10.76 -23.93 8.22
N ALA A 166 -9.46 -24.21 8.14
CA ALA A 166 -8.77 -25.09 9.07
C ALA A 166 -8.77 -24.53 10.50
N ALA A 167 -8.64 -23.21 10.66
CA ALA A 167 -8.69 -22.57 11.97
C ALA A 167 -10.06 -22.72 12.63
N ALA A 168 -11.15 -22.49 11.88
CA ALA A 168 -12.51 -22.64 12.39
C ALA A 168 -12.86 -24.12 12.67
N TYR A 169 -12.43 -25.03 11.80
CA TYR A 169 -12.55 -26.48 12.05
C TYR A 169 -11.91 -26.85 13.38
N THR A 170 -10.64 -26.44 13.58
CA THR A 170 -9.89 -26.74 14.81
C THR A 170 -10.58 -26.20 16.07
N ALA A 171 -11.14 -24.99 16.00
CA ALA A 171 -11.82 -24.37 17.13
C ALA A 171 -13.10 -25.13 17.51
N VAL A 172 -13.89 -25.54 16.52
CA VAL A 172 -15.14 -26.29 16.75
C VAL A 172 -14.85 -27.74 17.18
N ASP A 173 -13.90 -28.40 16.55
CA ASP A 173 -13.45 -29.74 16.96
C ASP A 173 -12.98 -29.75 18.41
N TYR A 174 -12.25 -28.71 18.85
CA TYR A 174 -11.87 -28.58 20.26
C TYR A 174 -13.09 -28.52 21.18
N LEU A 175 -14.12 -27.75 20.86
CA LEU A 175 -15.35 -27.70 21.67
C LEU A 175 -16.06 -29.07 21.70
N ILE A 176 -16.10 -29.77 20.57
CA ILE A 176 -16.70 -31.10 20.46
C ILE A 176 -15.96 -32.13 21.36
N ARG A 177 -14.63 -32.07 21.34
CA ARG A 177 -13.79 -32.94 22.22
C ARG A 177 -13.96 -32.62 23.70
N GLN A 178 -14.33 -31.37 24.04
CA GLN A 178 -14.70 -30.99 25.41
C GLN A 178 -16.14 -31.43 25.79
N GLY A 179 -16.86 -32.15 24.92
CA GLY A 179 -18.20 -32.71 25.19
C GLY A 179 -19.35 -31.79 24.75
N HIS A 180 -19.10 -30.65 24.14
CA HIS A 180 -20.17 -29.80 23.63
C HIS A 180 -20.84 -30.44 22.42
N ARG A 181 -22.18 -30.44 22.40
CA ARG A 181 -23.01 -30.97 21.29
C ARG A 181 -23.98 -29.98 20.70
N LYS A 182 -24.15 -28.82 21.34
CA LYS A 182 -25.00 -27.73 20.86
C LYS A 182 -24.10 -26.51 20.69
N ILE A 183 -23.65 -26.27 19.47
CA ILE A 183 -22.69 -25.22 19.14
C ILE A 183 -23.35 -24.24 18.17
N ALA A 184 -23.31 -22.96 18.51
CA ALA A 184 -23.75 -21.89 17.63
C ALA A 184 -22.55 -21.14 17.06
N VAL A 185 -22.59 -20.84 15.77
CA VAL A 185 -21.54 -20.09 15.08
C VAL A 185 -22.10 -18.71 14.69
N LEU A 186 -21.54 -17.66 15.28
CA LEU A 186 -21.85 -16.27 14.89
C LEU A 186 -20.87 -15.85 13.80
N GLY A 187 -21.35 -15.81 12.56
CA GLY A 187 -20.55 -15.46 11.39
C GLY A 187 -20.63 -13.98 11.01
N GLY A 188 -19.71 -13.53 10.22
CA GLY A 188 -19.77 -12.23 9.52
C GLY A 188 -20.63 -12.29 8.24
N PRO A 189 -20.60 -11.22 7.43
CA PRO A 189 -21.33 -11.15 6.17
C PRO A 189 -20.99 -12.32 5.23
N VAL A 190 -22.00 -12.87 4.55
CA VAL A 190 -21.82 -13.98 3.59
C VAL A 190 -20.97 -13.60 2.37
N THR A 191 -20.84 -12.30 2.11
CA THR A 191 -19.98 -11.76 1.05
C THR A 191 -18.51 -11.68 1.42
N SER A 192 -18.18 -11.89 2.69
CA SER A 192 -16.80 -11.92 3.19
C SER A 192 -16.21 -13.30 3.00
N TYR A 193 -15.15 -13.41 2.18
CA TYR A 193 -14.44 -14.66 1.94
C TYR A 193 -13.95 -15.33 3.24
N PRO A 194 -13.27 -14.65 4.18
CA PRO A 194 -12.88 -15.25 5.45
C PRO A 194 -14.08 -15.76 6.27
N SER A 195 -15.21 -15.03 6.25
CA SER A 195 -16.41 -15.46 6.97
C SER A 195 -17.04 -16.73 6.38
N LEU A 196 -16.99 -16.86 5.05
CA LEU A 196 -17.44 -18.05 4.35
C LEU A 196 -16.57 -19.25 4.72
N MET A 197 -15.24 -19.09 4.67
CA MET A 197 -14.29 -20.17 5.00
C MET A 197 -14.44 -20.61 6.45
N ARG A 198 -14.56 -19.69 7.41
CA ARG A 198 -14.79 -20.02 8.82
C ARG A 198 -16.09 -20.79 9.03
N ARG A 199 -17.15 -20.41 8.32
CA ARG A 199 -18.42 -21.13 8.39
C ARG A 199 -18.30 -22.56 7.85
N GLN A 200 -17.61 -22.74 6.72
CA GLN A 200 -17.38 -24.05 6.13
C GLN A 200 -16.56 -24.94 7.06
N GLY A 201 -15.47 -24.43 7.64
CA GLY A 201 -14.66 -25.19 8.59
C GLY A 201 -15.43 -25.59 9.84
N ALA A 202 -16.23 -24.67 10.40
CA ALA A 202 -17.05 -24.96 11.56
C ALA A 202 -18.15 -26.01 11.26
N GLN A 203 -18.79 -25.90 10.11
CA GLN A 203 -19.80 -26.86 9.66
C GLN A 203 -19.19 -28.24 9.44
N GLN A 204 -18.05 -28.32 8.77
CA GLN A 204 -17.35 -29.59 8.54
C GLN A 204 -17.02 -30.31 9.84
N ALA A 205 -16.51 -29.59 10.86
CA ALA A 205 -16.19 -30.18 12.16
C ALA A 205 -17.43 -30.75 12.86
N MET A 206 -18.60 -30.11 12.73
CA MET A 206 -19.86 -30.60 13.28
C MET A 206 -20.37 -31.83 12.51
N GLU A 207 -20.31 -31.80 11.18
CA GLU A 207 -20.69 -32.92 10.31
C GLU A 207 -19.85 -34.17 10.59
N ASP A 208 -18.50 -34.02 10.71
CA ASP A 208 -17.58 -35.11 11.01
C ASP A 208 -17.84 -35.75 12.40
N ALA A 209 -18.40 -34.95 13.32
CA ALA A 209 -18.79 -35.41 14.66
C ALA A 209 -20.24 -35.89 14.76
N GLY A 210 -21.01 -35.83 13.71
CA GLY A 210 -22.43 -36.25 13.68
C GLY A 210 -23.36 -35.35 14.51
N ILE A 211 -23.11 -34.01 14.54
CA ILE A 211 -23.94 -33.02 15.26
C ILE A 211 -24.32 -31.87 14.37
#